data_432948a274b9eb621a97b64359a9c0d6
#
_entry.id   432948a274b9eb621a97b64359a9c0d6
#
_cell.length_a   1.000
_cell.length_b   1.000
_cell.length_c   1.000
_cell.angle_alpha   90.00
_cell.angle_beta   90.00
_cell.angle_gamma   90.00
#
_symmetry.space_group_name_H-M   'P 1'
#
loop_
_entity.id
_entity.type
_entity.pdbx_description
1 polymer ?
#
loop_
_entity_poly.entity_id
_entity_poly.type
_entity_poly.pdbx_seq_one_letter_code
_entity_poly.pdbx_strand_id
1 'polypeptide(L)'
;ASLPEISSDVADDKLEPQNEVEKALYEIFKEILGVDNISTDDSFFALGGDSIKAIRIVSKMREKGYSLQIKDVINKATIIKIAKVVKKLENITDERKDIVGHVLDTPIIKQFKEWNFKNPHHFNQDLIFEVKTQDKKVVAKILGEMVKHHEMLRGVMKNGELTILESDKMVNYLDEVVIDENKKNLAAEIEKKCTEIQNSFDLEKGPLFKAVLFITSKNNYLYLCCHHLVVDN
;
A
#
# COMPACT_ATOMS: atom_id res chain seq x y z
N ALA A 1 3.33 46.98 -36.74
CA ALA A 1 4.58 46.78 -36.03
C ALA A 1 4.56 45.38 -35.46
N SER A 2 5.29 44.45 -36.07
CA SER A 2 5.50 43.10 -35.58
C SER A 2 6.57 43.16 -34.48
N LEU A 3 6.26 42.53 -33.34
CA LEU A 3 7.26 42.31 -32.29
C LEU A 3 8.41 41.44 -32.81
N PRO A 4 9.65 41.70 -32.46
CA PRO A 4 10.75 40.85 -32.86
C PRO A 4 10.63 39.49 -32.16
N GLU A 5 10.83 38.41 -32.94
CA GLU A 5 11.02 37.08 -32.40
C GLU A 5 12.30 37.07 -31.57
N ILE A 6 12.15 36.78 -30.30
CA ILE A 6 13.28 36.52 -29.40
C ILE A 6 13.77 35.10 -29.72
N SER A 7 14.81 35.00 -30.55
CA SER A 7 15.56 33.76 -30.69
C SER A 7 16.31 33.51 -29.39
N SER A 8 15.84 32.60 -28.58
CA SER A 8 16.56 32.08 -27.39
C SER A 8 17.55 31.00 -27.83
N ASP A 9 18.60 31.37 -28.54
CA ASP A 9 19.83 30.59 -28.67
C ASP A 9 20.74 30.94 -27.49
N VAL A 10 20.28 30.63 -26.28
CA VAL A 10 21.17 30.37 -25.14
C VAL A 10 21.43 28.89 -25.17
N ALA A 11 22.63 28.48 -25.57
CA ALA A 11 23.11 27.14 -25.27
C ALA A 11 23.10 27.00 -23.75
N ASP A 12 22.04 26.43 -23.21
CA ASP A 12 21.90 26.08 -21.80
C ASP A 12 22.93 24.97 -21.59
N ASP A 13 24.03 25.27 -20.91
CA ASP A 13 25.01 24.28 -20.42
C ASP A 13 24.31 23.41 -19.36
N LYS A 14 23.51 22.43 -19.83
CA LYS A 14 22.76 21.53 -18.94
C LYS A 14 23.71 20.63 -18.20
N LEU A 15 23.57 20.62 -16.90
CA LEU A 15 24.35 19.76 -16.03
C LEU A 15 23.78 18.34 -16.09
N GLU A 16 24.61 17.43 -16.62
CA GLU A 16 24.30 16.00 -16.70
C GLU A 16 24.55 15.29 -15.37
N PRO A 17 23.85 14.17 -15.08
CA PRO A 17 24.06 13.41 -13.85
C PRO A 17 25.46 12.79 -13.78
N GLN A 18 26.17 13.01 -12.66
CA GLN A 18 27.58 12.66 -12.47
C GLN A 18 27.78 11.30 -11.77
N ASN A 19 26.77 10.76 -11.12
CA ASN A 19 26.85 9.50 -10.37
C ASN A 19 25.57 8.68 -10.49
N GLU A 20 25.61 7.43 -10.01
CA GLU A 20 24.50 6.49 -10.10
C GLU A 20 23.20 6.98 -9.41
N VAL A 21 23.32 7.71 -8.30
CA VAL A 21 22.17 8.26 -7.58
C VAL A 21 21.53 9.40 -8.38
N GLU A 22 22.34 10.28 -8.93
CA GLU A 22 21.88 11.37 -9.81
C GLU A 22 21.24 10.81 -11.08
N LYS A 23 21.82 9.77 -11.70
CA LYS A 23 21.23 9.10 -12.86
C LYS A 23 19.87 8.49 -12.52
N ALA A 24 19.77 7.80 -11.39
CA ALA A 24 18.50 7.22 -10.94
C ALA A 24 17.42 8.29 -10.71
N LEU A 25 17.78 9.40 -10.05
CA LEU A 25 16.87 10.53 -9.84
C LEU A 25 16.47 11.20 -11.15
N TYR A 26 17.43 11.39 -12.06
CA TYR A 26 17.22 12.02 -13.36
C TYR A 26 16.17 11.26 -14.19
N GLU A 27 16.32 9.94 -14.32
CA GLU A 27 15.35 9.09 -15.02
C GLU A 27 13.96 9.13 -14.38
N ILE A 28 13.92 9.07 -13.03
CA ILE A 28 12.66 9.12 -12.29
C ILE A 28 11.97 10.49 -12.43
N PHE A 29 12.75 11.59 -12.42
CA PHE A 29 12.22 12.93 -12.63
C PHE A 29 11.62 13.08 -14.02
N LYS A 30 12.33 12.64 -15.08
CA LYS A 30 11.80 12.64 -16.45
C LYS A 30 10.50 11.88 -16.54
N GLU A 31 10.44 10.68 -16.01
CA GLU A 31 9.25 9.82 -16.05
C GLU A 31 8.05 10.43 -15.30
N ILE A 32 8.28 10.93 -14.07
CA ILE A 32 7.19 11.42 -13.22
C ILE A 32 6.73 12.81 -13.60
N LEU A 33 7.64 13.68 -14.03
CA LEU A 33 7.32 15.06 -14.41
C LEU A 33 6.87 15.17 -15.86
N GLY A 34 7.16 14.18 -16.70
CA GLY A 34 6.79 14.16 -18.11
C GLY A 34 7.63 15.13 -18.94
N VAL A 35 8.91 15.33 -18.60
CA VAL A 35 9.84 16.26 -19.26
C VAL A 35 11.05 15.52 -19.78
N ASP A 36 11.40 15.71 -21.05
CA ASP A 36 12.48 14.96 -21.69
C ASP A 36 13.86 15.60 -21.50
N ASN A 37 13.91 16.91 -21.33
CA ASN A 37 15.14 17.66 -21.35
C ASN A 37 15.27 18.53 -20.09
N ILE A 38 15.88 17.95 -19.05
CA ILE A 38 16.09 18.60 -17.73
C ILE A 38 17.57 18.73 -17.43
N SER A 39 17.93 19.69 -16.58
CA SER A 39 19.25 19.81 -15.96
C SER A 39 19.21 19.29 -14.53
N THR A 40 20.31 18.75 -14.02
CA THR A 40 20.36 18.23 -12.65
C THR A 40 20.24 19.30 -11.56
N ASP A 41 20.37 20.57 -11.92
CA ASP A 41 20.14 21.73 -11.06
C ASP A 41 18.78 22.41 -11.28
N ASP A 42 17.96 21.91 -12.21
CA ASP A 42 16.60 22.40 -12.40
C ASP A 42 15.75 22.21 -11.13
N SER A 43 14.92 23.21 -10.85
CA SER A 43 14.03 23.15 -9.71
C SER A 43 12.86 22.19 -9.96
N PHE A 44 12.69 21.23 -9.06
CA PHE A 44 11.57 20.29 -9.04
C PHE A 44 10.21 20.99 -9.24
N PHE A 45 10.00 22.14 -8.57
CA PHE A 45 8.76 22.89 -8.67
C PHE A 45 8.61 23.61 -10.01
N ALA A 46 9.72 24.15 -10.55
CA ALA A 46 9.71 24.79 -11.88
C ALA A 46 9.39 23.78 -13.00
N LEU A 47 9.78 22.52 -12.81
CA LEU A 47 9.45 21.41 -13.71
C LEU A 47 8.00 20.87 -13.50
N GLY A 48 7.19 21.52 -12.68
CA GLY A 48 5.80 21.12 -12.40
C GLY A 48 5.69 20.05 -11.32
N GLY A 49 6.66 19.95 -10.43
CA GLY A 49 6.64 19.05 -9.26
C GLY A 49 5.65 19.53 -8.18
N ASP A 50 5.00 18.59 -7.54
CA ASP A 50 4.09 18.77 -6.41
C ASP A 50 4.29 17.68 -5.35
N SER A 51 3.53 17.75 -4.25
CA SER A 51 3.65 16.78 -3.15
C SER A 51 3.32 15.34 -3.58
N ILE A 52 2.37 15.14 -4.48
CA ILE A 52 1.99 13.81 -4.98
C ILE A 52 3.13 13.22 -5.83
N LYS A 53 3.71 14.03 -6.70
CA LYS A 53 4.87 13.63 -7.52
C LYS A 53 6.09 13.36 -6.65
N ALA A 54 6.31 14.13 -5.56
CA ALA A 54 7.37 13.87 -4.60
C ALA A 54 7.23 12.50 -3.93
N ILE A 55 6.01 12.09 -3.54
CA ILE A 55 5.72 10.75 -3.01
C ILE A 55 6.10 9.67 -4.02
N ARG A 56 5.71 9.86 -5.30
CA ARG A 56 6.03 8.90 -6.37
C ARG A 56 7.52 8.78 -6.63
N ILE A 57 8.28 9.90 -6.58
CA ILE A 57 9.74 9.89 -6.69
C ILE A 57 10.36 9.07 -5.57
N VAL A 58 9.95 9.29 -4.32
CA VAL A 58 10.44 8.53 -3.15
C VAL A 58 10.15 7.04 -3.29
N SER A 59 8.94 6.66 -3.75
CA SER A 59 8.58 5.26 -3.99
C SER A 59 9.50 4.61 -5.03
N LYS A 60 9.70 5.26 -6.19
CA LYS A 60 10.58 4.74 -7.25
C LYS A 60 12.05 4.67 -6.84
N MET A 61 12.53 5.61 -6.04
CA MET A 61 13.90 5.54 -5.48
C MET A 61 14.03 4.33 -4.55
N ARG A 62 12.99 4.03 -3.77
CA ARG A 62 12.97 2.85 -2.90
C ARG A 62 13.00 1.54 -3.69
N GLU A 63 12.27 1.45 -4.80
CA GLU A 63 12.30 0.31 -5.73
C GLU A 63 13.71 0.06 -6.31
N LYS A 64 14.47 1.14 -6.53
CA LYS A 64 15.88 1.08 -6.97
C LYS A 64 16.88 0.84 -5.82
N GLY A 65 16.42 0.58 -4.59
CA GLY A 65 17.29 0.30 -3.44
C GLY A 65 17.86 1.54 -2.76
N TYR A 66 17.19 2.69 -2.87
CA TYR A 66 17.58 3.93 -2.22
C TYR A 66 16.54 4.41 -1.20
N SER A 67 17.02 4.94 -0.08
CA SER A 67 16.22 5.62 0.94
C SER A 67 16.25 7.12 0.74
N LEU A 68 15.08 7.73 0.58
CA LEU A 68 14.87 9.17 0.42
C LEU A 68 13.59 9.56 1.15
N GLN A 69 13.57 10.74 1.77
CA GLN A 69 12.36 11.24 2.43
C GLN A 69 11.65 12.30 1.57
N ILE A 70 10.33 12.35 1.63
CA ILE A 70 9.51 13.31 0.88
C ILE A 70 9.95 14.75 1.18
N LYS A 71 10.22 15.06 2.46
CA LYS A 71 10.71 16.39 2.87
C LYS A 71 12.01 16.78 2.18
N ASP A 72 12.89 15.81 1.86
CA ASP A 72 14.15 16.10 1.20
C ASP A 72 13.95 16.45 -0.27
N VAL A 73 12.99 15.80 -0.97
CA VAL A 73 12.60 16.18 -2.33
C VAL A 73 12.08 17.62 -2.36
N ILE A 74 11.19 17.96 -1.43
CA ILE A 74 10.57 19.27 -1.35
C ILE A 74 11.59 20.36 -0.96
N ASN A 75 12.41 20.12 0.08
CA ASN A 75 13.31 21.15 0.61
C ASN A 75 14.57 21.35 -0.21
N LYS A 76 15.08 20.29 -0.86
CA LYS A 76 16.30 20.37 -1.70
C LYS A 76 15.98 20.79 -3.13
N ALA A 77 14.85 20.37 -3.64
CA ALA A 77 14.23 20.75 -4.89
C ALA A 77 15.06 20.61 -6.18
N THR A 78 16.31 20.10 -6.14
CA THR A 78 17.13 19.83 -7.33
C THR A 78 17.79 18.45 -7.21
N ILE A 79 18.03 17.77 -8.34
CA ILE A 79 18.61 16.43 -8.37
C ILE A 79 19.96 16.41 -7.65
N ILE A 80 20.84 17.37 -7.93
CA ILE A 80 22.17 17.47 -7.29
C ILE A 80 22.05 17.56 -5.76
N LYS A 81 21.12 18.35 -5.25
CA LYS A 81 20.95 18.53 -3.79
C LYS A 81 20.26 17.33 -3.14
N ILE A 82 19.29 16.72 -3.83
CA ILE A 82 18.58 15.53 -3.36
C ILE A 82 19.56 14.36 -3.30
N ALA A 83 20.39 14.16 -4.33
CA ALA A 83 21.36 13.06 -4.39
C ALA A 83 22.33 13.02 -3.19
N LYS A 84 22.67 14.19 -2.63
CA LYS A 84 23.57 14.30 -1.46
C LYS A 84 22.99 13.72 -0.16
N VAL A 85 21.68 13.59 -0.08
CA VAL A 85 20.97 13.08 1.11
C VAL A 85 20.39 11.69 0.94
N VAL A 86 20.40 11.17 -0.29
CA VAL A 86 20.00 9.80 -0.61
C VAL A 86 20.96 8.82 0.05
N LYS A 87 20.43 7.78 0.69
CA LYS A 87 21.19 6.66 1.24
C LYS A 87 20.87 5.39 0.47
N LYS A 88 21.84 4.50 0.30
CA LYS A 88 21.51 3.13 -0.10
C LYS A 88 20.64 2.51 0.99
N LEU A 89 19.57 1.83 0.58
CA LEU A 89 18.90 0.90 1.48
C LEU A 89 19.93 -0.20 1.76
N GLU A 90 20.50 -0.18 2.94
CA GLU A 90 21.12 -1.39 3.46
C GLU A 90 20.00 -2.43 3.44
N ASN A 91 20.28 -3.62 2.90
CA ASN A 91 19.42 -4.77 3.10
C ASN A 91 19.43 -5.05 4.60
N ILE A 92 18.59 -4.33 5.33
CA ILE A 92 18.19 -4.74 6.63
C ILE A 92 17.40 -6.00 6.30
N THR A 93 18.05 -7.16 6.40
CA THR A 93 17.37 -8.41 6.67
C THR A 93 16.67 -8.13 7.99
N ASP A 94 15.45 -7.62 7.86
CA ASP A 94 14.59 -7.36 8.99
C ASP A 94 14.26 -8.76 9.54
N GLU A 95 15.14 -9.29 10.38
CA GLU A 95 14.80 -10.36 11.30
C GLU A 95 13.80 -9.77 12.30
N ARG A 96 12.63 -9.37 11.78
CA ARG A 96 11.53 -8.98 12.62
C ARG A 96 11.18 -10.21 13.42
N LYS A 97 11.53 -10.17 14.69
CA LYS A 97 11.00 -11.12 15.66
C LYS A 97 9.49 -11.06 15.54
N ASP A 98 8.88 -12.23 15.44
CA ASP A 98 7.41 -12.32 15.37
C ASP A 98 6.83 -11.62 16.60
N ILE A 99 6.18 -10.47 16.38
CA ILE A 99 5.57 -9.69 17.46
C ILE A 99 4.29 -10.43 17.84
N VAL A 100 4.21 -10.85 19.08
CA VAL A 100 3.08 -11.59 19.64
C VAL A 100 2.73 -11.07 21.03
N GLY A 101 1.51 -11.27 21.47
CA GLY A 101 1.06 -10.95 22.81
C GLY A 101 0.12 -9.75 22.89
N HIS A 102 0.00 -9.22 24.09
CA HIS A 102 -0.93 -8.14 24.42
C HIS A 102 -0.57 -6.84 23.73
N VAL A 103 -1.58 -6.15 23.20
CA VAL A 103 -1.50 -4.82 22.58
C VAL A 103 -2.07 -3.78 23.53
N LEU A 104 -1.29 -2.75 23.81
CA LEU A 104 -1.81 -1.59 24.57
C LEU A 104 -2.95 -0.93 23.79
N ASP A 105 -3.97 -0.49 24.50
CA ASP A 105 -5.13 0.16 23.89
C ASP A 105 -4.75 1.38 23.06
N THR A 106 -4.81 1.25 21.76
CA THR A 106 -4.73 2.35 20.81
C THR A 106 -5.99 3.22 20.88
N PRO A 107 -6.00 4.43 20.30
CA PRO A 107 -7.19 5.29 20.29
C PRO A 107 -8.44 4.57 19.76
N ILE A 108 -8.34 3.79 18.69
CA ILE A 108 -9.48 3.06 18.12
C ILE A 108 -9.98 1.95 19.05
N ILE A 109 -9.09 1.24 19.75
CA ILE A 109 -9.46 0.19 20.71
C ILE A 109 -10.21 0.80 21.90
N LYS A 110 -9.73 1.94 22.43
CA LYS A 110 -10.41 2.67 23.53
C LYS A 110 -11.79 3.11 23.10
N GLN A 111 -11.89 3.75 21.95
CA GLN A 111 -13.14 4.25 21.41
C GLN A 111 -14.13 3.11 21.13
N PHE A 112 -13.67 1.99 20.59
CA PHE A 112 -14.49 0.81 20.38
C PHE A 112 -15.08 0.28 21.69
N LYS A 113 -14.31 0.20 22.76
CA LYS A 113 -14.77 -0.22 24.10
C LYS A 113 -15.81 0.76 24.66
N GLU A 114 -15.62 2.06 24.46
CA GLU A 114 -16.53 3.12 24.92
C GLU A 114 -17.88 3.10 24.17
N TRP A 115 -17.90 2.79 22.87
CA TRP A 115 -19.11 2.77 22.07
C TRP A 115 -20.11 1.68 22.46
N ASN A 116 -19.67 0.62 23.11
CA ASN A 116 -20.52 -0.46 23.61
C ASN A 116 -21.53 -0.96 22.57
N PHE A 117 -21.06 -1.35 21.40
CA PHE A 117 -21.89 -1.80 20.27
C PHE A 117 -22.80 -2.97 20.64
N LYS A 118 -24.04 -2.96 20.17
CA LYS A 118 -24.97 -4.10 20.29
C LYS A 118 -24.44 -5.35 19.58
N ASN A 119 -23.75 -5.18 18.46
CA ASN A 119 -23.07 -6.25 17.72
C ASN A 119 -21.61 -5.86 17.49
N PRO A 120 -20.73 -6.10 18.45
CA PRO A 120 -19.32 -5.70 18.34
C PRO A 120 -18.56 -6.49 17.28
N HIS A 121 -19.06 -7.63 16.82
CA HIS A 121 -18.45 -8.47 15.78
C HIS A 121 -18.61 -7.88 14.37
N HIS A 122 -19.48 -6.87 14.19
CA HIS A 122 -19.80 -6.27 12.91
C HIS A 122 -19.39 -4.79 12.85
N PHE A 123 -18.08 -4.55 12.97
CA PHE A 123 -17.46 -3.24 12.81
C PHE A 123 -16.32 -3.38 11.81
N ASN A 124 -16.69 -3.53 10.53
CA ASN A 124 -15.78 -4.00 9.49
C ASN A 124 -15.47 -2.92 8.46
N GLN A 125 -14.28 -3.01 7.88
CA GLN A 125 -13.89 -2.33 6.65
C GLN A 125 -13.60 -3.38 5.58
N ASP A 126 -14.03 -3.13 4.37
CA ASP A 126 -13.84 -4.06 3.27
C ASP A 126 -13.54 -3.36 1.95
N LEU A 127 -12.94 -4.10 1.05
CA LEU A 127 -12.75 -3.67 -0.33
C LEU A 127 -12.77 -4.89 -1.27
N ILE A 128 -13.20 -4.67 -2.50
CA ILE A 128 -13.15 -5.64 -3.58
C ILE A 128 -12.44 -5.04 -4.79
N PHE A 129 -11.58 -5.80 -5.44
CA PHE A 129 -10.85 -5.37 -6.62
C PHE A 129 -10.63 -6.52 -7.59
N GLU A 130 -10.48 -6.19 -8.87
CA GLU A 130 -10.20 -7.16 -9.91
C GLU A 130 -8.75 -7.65 -9.81
N VAL A 131 -8.57 -8.97 -9.99
CA VAL A 131 -7.26 -9.63 -10.02
C VAL A 131 -7.12 -10.49 -11.26
N LYS A 132 -5.90 -10.58 -11.79
CA LYS A 132 -5.64 -11.37 -13.00
C LYS A 132 -5.47 -12.87 -12.72
N THR A 133 -5.16 -13.24 -11.48
CA THR A 133 -4.91 -14.65 -11.12
C THR A 133 -6.18 -15.39 -10.76
N GLN A 134 -6.21 -16.69 -11.07
CA GLN A 134 -7.20 -17.67 -10.59
C GLN A 134 -6.58 -18.63 -9.55
N ASP A 135 -5.26 -18.53 -9.33
CA ASP A 135 -4.55 -19.47 -8.47
C ASP A 135 -4.65 -19.05 -7.00
N LYS A 136 -5.50 -19.75 -6.26
CA LYS A 136 -5.63 -19.57 -4.80
C LYS A 136 -4.30 -19.70 -4.06
N LYS A 137 -3.36 -20.53 -4.54
CA LYS A 137 -2.05 -20.70 -3.87
C LYS A 137 -1.21 -19.44 -3.97
N VAL A 138 -1.26 -18.76 -5.13
CA VAL A 138 -0.59 -17.47 -5.33
C VAL A 138 -1.18 -16.42 -4.40
N VAL A 139 -2.51 -16.32 -4.35
CA VAL A 139 -3.20 -15.40 -3.45
C VAL A 139 -2.89 -15.72 -1.98
N ALA A 140 -2.96 -16.99 -1.58
CA ALA A 140 -2.63 -17.42 -0.22
C ALA A 140 -1.20 -17.07 0.18
N LYS A 141 -0.23 -17.20 -0.73
CA LYS A 141 1.16 -16.82 -0.49
C LYS A 141 1.30 -15.31 -0.25
N ILE A 142 0.68 -14.49 -1.11
CA ILE A 142 0.71 -13.02 -0.99
C ILE A 142 0.06 -12.58 0.34
N LEU A 143 -1.13 -13.08 0.63
CA LEU A 143 -1.83 -12.75 1.87
C LEU A 143 -1.09 -13.28 3.11
N GLY A 144 -0.44 -14.44 3.01
CA GLY A 144 0.41 -14.98 4.07
C GLY A 144 1.59 -14.08 4.41
N GLU A 145 2.29 -13.56 3.40
CA GLU A 145 3.37 -12.58 3.63
C GLU A 145 2.83 -11.25 4.20
N MET A 146 1.65 -10.82 3.76
CA MET A 146 0.99 -9.63 4.31
C MET A 146 0.65 -9.80 5.80
N VAL A 147 0.07 -10.95 6.19
CA VAL A 147 -0.29 -11.27 7.58
C VAL A 147 0.95 -11.42 8.46
N LYS A 148 2.06 -11.92 7.93
CA LYS A 148 3.35 -11.96 8.66
C LYS A 148 3.90 -10.55 8.85
N HIS A 149 3.84 -9.71 7.81
CA HIS A 149 4.39 -8.36 7.83
C HIS A 149 3.59 -7.39 8.70
N HIS A 150 2.27 -7.55 8.74
CA HIS A 150 1.34 -6.71 9.50
C HIS A 150 0.76 -7.49 10.67
N GLU A 151 1.44 -7.46 11.79
CA GLU A 151 1.10 -8.22 12.99
C GLU A 151 -0.33 -7.98 13.49
N MET A 152 -0.87 -6.77 13.34
CA MET A 152 -2.23 -6.45 13.75
C MET A 152 -3.29 -7.30 13.05
N LEU A 153 -3.05 -7.76 11.82
CA LEU A 153 -3.96 -8.68 11.13
C LEU A 153 -4.13 -10.04 11.83
N ARG A 154 -3.24 -10.34 12.78
CA ARG A 154 -3.27 -11.53 13.64
C ARG A 154 -3.92 -11.27 15.00
N GLY A 155 -4.50 -10.07 15.17
CA GLY A 155 -5.16 -9.67 16.41
C GLY A 155 -6.45 -10.43 16.66
N VAL A 156 -6.69 -10.76 17.93
CA VAL A 156 -7.97 -11.27 18.45
C VAL A 156 -8.25 -10.59 19.79
N MET A 157 -9.53 -10.46 20.15
CA MET A 157 -9.93 -9.88 21.42
C MET A 157 -10.10 -10.98 22.46
N LYS A 158 -9.18 -11.09 23.40
CA LYS A 158 -9.26 -12.07 24.50
C LYS A 158 -9.52 -11.36 25.82
N ASN A 159 -10.59 -11.72 26.50
CA ASN A 159 -10.97 -11.12 27.79
C ASN A 159 -11.04 -9.59 27.74
N GLY A 160 -11.50 -9.01 26.62
CA GLY A 160 -11.57 -7.56 26.43
C GLY A 160 -10.25 -6.87 26.09
N GLU A 161 -9.17 -7.61 25.85
CA GLU A 161 -7.86 -7.10 25.46
C GLU A 161 -7.43 -7.64 24.09
N LEU A 162 -6.88 -6.77 23.24
CA LEU A 162 -6.36 -7.18 21.94
C LEU A 162 -5.04 -7.92 22.11
N THR A 163 -4.95 -9.09 21.51
CA THR A 163 -3.77 -9.97 21.59
C THR A 163 -3.35 -10.38 20.17
N ILE A 164 -2.09 -10.19 19.81
CA ILE A 164 -1.52 -10.66 18.54
C ILE A 164 -1.13 -12.11 18.67
N LEU A 165 -1.64 -12.95 17.77
CA LEU A 165 -1.31 -14.38 17.69
C LEU A 165 0.02 -14.61 16.94
N GLU A 166 0.62 -15.76 17.16
CA GLU A 166 1.72 -16.27 16.34
C GLU A 166 1.27 -16.43 14.87
N SER A 167 2.18 -16.22 13.92
CA SER A 167 1.84 -16.25 12.49
C SER A 167 1.32 -17.59 12.00
N ASP A 168 1.75 -18.70 12.60
CA ASP A 168 1.29 -20.06 12.31
C ASP A 168 -0.14 -20.37 12.82
N LYS A 169 -0.67 -19.53 13.72
CA LYS A 169 -2.05 -19.65 14.22
C LYS A 169 -3.08 -19.02 13.28
N MET A 170 -2.64 -18.27 12.27
CA MET A 170 -3.53 -17.67 11.28
C MET A 170 -3.93 -18.69 10.22
N VAL A 171 -5.11 -19.25 10.40
CA VAL A 171 -5.70 -20.27 9.52
C VAL A 171 -7.09 -19.82 9.03
N ASN A 172 -7.55 -20.39 7.93
CA ASN A 172 -8.93 -20.21 7.42
C ASN A 172 -9.34 -18.75 7.14
N TYR A 173 -8.38 -17.91 6.74
CA TYR A 173 -8.67 -16.51 6.40
C TYR A 173 -8.90 -16.28 4.89
N LEU A 174 -8.69 -17.28 4.03
CA LEU A 174 -8.90 -17.20 2.58
C LEU A 174 -9.86 -18.28 2.09
N ASP A 175 -11.01 -17.85 1.61
CA ASP A 175 -11.97 -18.67 0.86
C ASP A 175 -11.77 -18.55 -0.66
N GLU A 176 -12.35 -19.50 -1.39
CA GLU A 176 -12.45 -19.48 -2.84
C GLU A 176 -13.88 -19.78 -3.24
N VAL A 177 -14.41 -19.00 -4.18
CA VAL A 177 -15.76 -19.18 -4.72
C VAL A 177 -15.71 -19.10 -6.24
N VAL A 178 -16.07 -20.20 -6.90
CA VAL A 178 -16.24 -20.23 -8.35
C VAL A 178 -17.69 -19.88 -8.67
N ILE A 179 -17.90 -18.84 -9.46
CA ILE A 179 -19.24 -18.38 -9.85
C ILE A 179 -19.43 -18.61 -11.36
N ASP A 180 -20.50 -19.33 -11.69
CA ASP A 180 -20.97 -19.48 -13.07
C ASP A 180 -21.71 -18.22 -13.49
N GLU A 181 -21.16 -17.44 -14.41
CA GLU A 181 -21.75 -16.19 -14.93
C GLU A 181 -23.08 -16.42 -15.72
N ASN A 182 -23.37 -17.65 -16.11
CA ASN A 182 -24.66 -17.97 -16.72
C ASN A 182 -25.80 -17.93 -15.70
N LYS A 183 -25.51 -17.91 -14.42
CA LYS A 183 -26.49 -17.63 -13.37
C LYS A 183 -26.83 -16.14 -13.34
N LYS A 184 -28.10 -15.85 -13.40
CA LYS A 184 -28.74 -14.52 -13.57
C LYS A 184 -28.47 -13.54 -12.44
N ASN A 185 -27.34 -13.37 -11.87
CA ASN A 185 -26.97 -12.24 -11.00
C ASN A 185 -25.62 -12.43 -10.29
N LEU A 186 -24.54 -12.31 -11.03
CA LEU A 186 -23.18 -12.35 -10.49
C LEU A 186 -22.99 -11.40 -9.29
N ALA A 187 -23.49 -10.16 -9.40
CA ALA A 187 -23.35 -9.16 -8.34
C ALA A 187 -24.03 -9.62 -7.04
N ALA A 188 -25.24 -10.19 -7.10
CA ALA A 188 -25.94 -10.66 -5.91
C ALA A 188 -25.25 -11.88 -5.26
N GLU A 189 -24.63 -12.77 -6.02
CA GLU A 189 -23.88 -13.90 -5.45
C GLU A 189 -22.62 -13.40 -4.73
N ILE A 190 -21.90 -12.43 -5.32
CA ILE A 190 -20.76 -11.79 -4.68
C ILE A 190 -21.20 -11.06 -3.40
N GLU A 191 -22.21 -10.21 -3.48
CA GLU A 191 -22.77 -9.46 -2.33
C GLU A 191 -23.19 -10.39 -1.19
N LYS A 192 -23.90 -11.47 -1.52
CA LYS A 192 -24.28 -12.49 -0.54
C LYS A 192 -23.09 -13.06 0.19
N LYS A 193 -22.03 -13.47 -0.54
CA LYS A 193 -20.84 -14.04 0.07
C LYS A 193 -20.07 -13.00 0.88
N CYS A 194 -19.98 -11.75 0.42
CA CYS A 194 -19.38 -10.65 1.17
C CYS A 194 -20.11 -10.43 2.50
N THR A 195 -21.45 -10.42 2.46
CA THR A 195 -22.30 -10.29 3.67
C THR A 195 -22.08 -11.46 4.64
N GLU A 196 -21.96 -12.70 4.13
CA GLU A 196 -21.64 -13.88 4.95
C GLU A 196 -20.29 -13.71 5.65
N ILE A 197 -19.26 -13.23 4.95
CA ILE A 197 -17.95 -12.97 5.52
C ILE A 197 -18.02 -11.90 6.59
N GLN A 198 -18.65 -10.77 6.33
CA GLN A 198 -18.80 -9.69 7.31
C GLN A 198 -19.50 -10.15 8.58
N ASN A 199 -20.51 -11.00 8.46
CA ASN A 199 -21.26 -11.54 9.61
C ASN A 199 -20.54 -12.71 10.32
N SER A 200 -19.44 -13.20 9.77
CA SER A 200 -18.73 -14.38 10.29
C SER A 200 -17.58 -14.05 11.24
N PHE A 201 -17.33 -12.77 11.53
CA PHE A 201 -16.30 -12.40 12.48
C PHE A 201 -16.69 -12.77 13.91
N ASP A 202 -15.71 -13.29 14.63
CA ASP A 202 -15.77 -13.57 16.06
C ASP A 202 -14.54 -12.94 16.71
N LEU A 203 -14.75 -11.93 17.55
CA LEU A 203 -13.67 -11.15 18.13
C LEU A 203 -12.71 -11.99 18.96
N GLU A 204 -13.22 -13.04 19.66
CA GLU A 204 -12.41 -13.87 20.54
C GLU A 204 -11.66 -14.99 19.80
N LYS A 205 -12.33 -15.60 18.82
CA LYS A 205 -11.76 -16.72 18.04
C LYS A 205 -10.91 -16.24 16.88
N GLY A 206 -11.30 -15.12 16.26
CA GLY A 206 -10.69 -14.68 15.00
C GLY A 206 -10.95 -15.67 13.85
N PRO A 207 -10.22 -15.53 12.75
CA PRO A 207 -9.40 -14.38 12.37
C PRO A 207 -10.23 -13.10 12.16
N LEU A 208 -9.65 -11.94 12.47
CA LEU A 208 -10.29 -10.63 12.23
C LEU A 208 -9.91 -10.02 10.87
N PHE A 209 -9.24 -10.80 10.05
CA PHE A 209 -8.95 -10.56 8.64
C PHE A 209 -9.42 -11.76 7.83
N LYS A 210 -10.24 -11.52 6.82
CA LYS A 210 -10.74 -12.56 5.90
C LYS A 210 -10.69 -12.10 4.47
N ALA A 211 -10.52 -13.04 3.55
CA ALA A 211 -10.47 -12.79 2.13
C ALA A 211 -11.30 -13.83 1.36
N VAL A 212 -11.81 -13.45 0.20
CA VAL A 212 -12.45 -14.37 -0.74
C VAL A 212 -11.92 -14.11 -2.14
N LEU A 213 -11.42 -15.16 -2.79
CA LEU A 213 -11.12 -15.14 -4.21
C LEU A 213 -12.35 -15.62 -5.00
N PHE A 214 -12.98 -14.70 -5.71
CA PHE A 214 -14.06 -15.02 -6.65
C PHE A 214 -13.45 -15.30 -8.02
N ILE A 215 -13.74 -16.48 -8.55
CA ILE A 215 -13.30 -16.92 -9.89
C ILE A 215 -14.52 -16.93 -10.80
N THR A 216 -14.47 -16.18 -11.88
CA THR A 216 -15.50 -16.15 -12.90
C THR A 216 -14.94 -16.46 -14.27
N SER A 217 -15.78 -16.60 -15.29
CA SER A 217 -15.32 -16.90 -16.65
C SER A 217 -14.62 -15.72 -17.32
N LYS A 218 -14.84 -14.48 -16.87
CA LYS A 218 -14.27 -13.27 -17.48
C LYS A 218 -13.23 -12.61 -16.58
N ASN A 219 -13.63 -12.26 -15.37
CA ASN A 219 -12.81 -11.50 -14.43
C ASN A 219 -12.80 -12.20 -13.08
N ASN A 220 -11.68 -12.13 -12.37
CA ASN A 220 -11.59 -12.61 -11.00
C ASN A 220 -11.53 -11.44 -10.06
N TYR A 221 -12.07 -11.63 -8.86
CA TYR A 221 -12.10 -10.58 -7.87
C TYR A 221 -11.53 -11.09 -6.55
N LEU A 222 -10.77 -10.24 -5.88
CA LEU A 222 -10.32 -10.49 -4.52
C LEU A 222 -11.05 -9.52 -3.59
N TYR A 223 -11.81 -10.09 -2.68
CA TYR A 223 -12.47 -9.39 -1.59
C TYR A 223 -11.62 -9.52 -0.34
N LEU A 224 -11.36 -8.41 0.34
CA LEU A 224 -10.69 -8.35 1.63
C LEU A 224 -11.63 -7.71 2.62
N CYS A 225 -11.73 -8.27 3.81
CA CYS A 225 -12.51 -7.72 4.90
C CYS A 225 -11.74 -7.82 6.22
N CYS A 226 -11.68 -6.73 6.95
CA CYS A 226 -11.04 -6.64 8.25
C CYS A 226 -12.01 -6.09 9.29
N HIS A 227 -11.96 -6.61 10.50
CA HIS A 227 -12.56 -5.90 11.61
C HIS A 227 -11.75 -4.63 11.93
N HIS A 228 -12.40 -3.51 12.20
CA HIS A 228 -11.74 -2.20 12.37
C HIS A 228 -10.77 -2.11 13.57
N LEU A 229 -10.79 -3.09 14.47
CA LEU A 229 -9.81 -3.20 15.56
C LEU A 229 -8.40 -3.56 15.07
N VAL A 230 -8.27 -4.17 13.89
CA VAL A 230 -6.99 -4.64 13.35
C VAL A 230 -6.53 -3.86 12.10
N VAL A 231 -7.32 -2.90 11.66
CA VAL A 231 -7.01 -1.99 10.56
C VAL A 231 -7.54 -0.60 10.88
N ASP A 232 -6.77 0.43 10.57
CA ASP A 232 -7.13 1.85 10.71
C ASP A 232 -6.65 2.62 9.49
N ASN A 233 -7.30 3.76 9.18
CA ASN A 233 -6.99 4.61 8.02
C ASN A 233 -5.83 5.56 8.31
#